data_fe79ce87d248c8e8df2299da765278f4
#
_entry.id   fe79ce87d248c8e8df2299da765278f4
#
_cell.length_a   1.000
_cell.length_b   1.000
_cell.length_c   1.000
_cell.angle_alpha   90.00
_cell.angle_beta   90.00
_cell.angle_gamma   90.00
#
_symmetry.space_group_name_H-M   'P 1'
#
loop_
_entity.id
_entity.type
_entity.pdbx_description
1 polymer ?
#
loop_
_entity_poly.entity_id
_entity_poly.type
_entity_poly.pdbx_seq_one_letter_code
_entity_poly.pdbx_strand_id
1 'polypeptide(L)'
;MKTNILGDGCAAMMLASMKDQLPNHDLTIVHPTDAPMGKDHMLGFWNTDGLDFAVDCSRKSWSKWAIITDTEKNVLHSEHHAYHIMHKATFLEQCRNKAEQLNVQFAEQSNIKADDSVLTFDSRPPKS
;
A
#
# COMPACT_ATOMS: atom_id res chain seq x y z
N MET A 1 5.55 -7.10 20.81
CA MET A 1 4.92 -8.27 20.15
C MET A 1 5.49 -8.38 18.74
N LYS A 2 6.03 -9.53 18.40
CA LYS A 2 6.50 -9.78 17.04
C LYS A 2 5.31 -10.01 16.12
N THR A 3 5.28 -9.31 14.99
CA THR A 3 4.19 -9.40 14.03
C THR A 3 4.78 -9.53 12.62
N ASN A 4 4.40 -10.59 11.94
CA ASN A 4 4.82 -10.85 10.56
C ASN A 4 3.66 -10.55 9.60
N ILE A 5 3.99 -9.87 8.51
CA ILE A 5 3.06 -9.67 7.40
C ILE A 5 3.64 -10.38 6.18
N LEU A 6 2.92 -11.37 5.71
CA LEU A 6 3.30 -12.16 4.54
C LEU A 6 2.77 -11.48 3.29
N GLY A 7 3.69 -11.06 2.44
CA GLY A 7 3.39 -10.27 1.25
C GLY A 7 3.81 -8.81 1.42
N ASP A 8 4.21 -8.21 0.33
CA ASP A 8 4.72 -6.83 0.28
C ASP A 8 3.99 -5.98 -0.77
N GLY A 9 2.71 -6.25 -0.95
CA GLY A 9 1.85 -5.46 -1.80
C GLY A 9 1.51 -4.08 -1.20
N CYS A 10 0.69 -3.30 -1.91
CA CYS A 10 0.39 -1.92 -1.51
C CYS A 10 -0.19 -1.82 -0.09
N ALA A 11 -1.10 -2.71 0.28
CA ALA A 11 -1.73 -2.67 1.61
C ALA A 11 -0.72 -2.95 2.73
N ALA A 12 0.11 -3.99 2.56
CA ALA A 12 1.13 -4.34 3.53
C ALA A 12 2.18 -3.23 3.67
N MET A 13 2.64 -2.68 2.55
CA MET A 13 3.64 -1.63 2.54
C MET A 13 3.11 -0.31 3.12
N MET A 14 1.85 0.02 2.85
CA MET A 14 1.21 1.18 3.46
C MET A 14 1.10 1.03 4.97
N LEU A 15 0.69 -0.15 5.45
CA LEU A 15 0.66 -0.44 6.88
C LEU A 15 2.04 -0.31 7.52
N ALA A 16 3.06 -0.84 6.87
CA ALA A 16 4.45 -0.74 7.35
C ALA A 16 4.91 0.71 7.46
N SER A 17 4.51 1.58 6.54
CA SER A 17 4.83 3.01 6.59
C SER A 17 4.15 3.74 7.74
N MET A 18 3.15 3.12 8.38
CA MET A 18 2.40 3.65 9.52
C MET A 18 2.78 2.97 10.85
N LYS A 19 3.97 2.37 10.92
CA LYS A 19 4.45 1.63 12.11
C LYS A 19 4.42 2.47 13.38
N ASP A 20 4.62 3.78 13.27
CA ASP A 20 4.57 4.72 14.41
C ASP A 20 3.20 4.73 15.12
N GLN A 21 2.14 4.33 14.42
CA GLN A 21 0.79 4.17 14.99
C GLN A 21 0.56 2.80 15.64
N LEU A 22 1.57 1.93 15.58
CA LEU A 22 1.54 0.57 16.15
C LEU A 22 2.72 0.35 17.08
N PRO A 23 2.81 1.11 18.20
CA PRO A 23 4.03 1.13 19.03
C PRO A 23 4.35 -0.20 19.71
N ASN A 24 3.36 -1.08 19.91
CA ASN A 24 3.55 -2.36 20.58
C ASN A 24 3.85 -3.52 19.64
N HIS A 25 4.07 -3.23 18.35
CA HIS A 25 4.32 -4.25 17.33
C HIS A 25 5.70 -4.09 16.71
N ASP A 26 6.47 -5.16 16.69
CA ASP A 26 7.72 -5.27 15.94
C ASP A 26 7.38 -5.89 14.59
N LEU A 27 7.25 -5.07 13.56
CA LEU A 27 6.79 -5.52 12.25
C LEU A 27 7.93 -6.09 11.42
N THR A 28 7.66 -7.22 10.79
CA THR A 28 8.48 -7.79 9.72
C THR A 28 7.60 -8.00 8.50
N ILE A 29 8.00 -7.40 7.38
CA ILE A 29 7.38 -7.64 6.08
C ILE A 29 8.16 -8.74 5.39
N VAL A 30 7.48 -9.79 4.98
CA VAL A 30 8.09 -10.95 4.36
C VAL A 30 7.70 -11.00 2.89
N HIS A 31 8.70 -10.89 2.02
CA HIS A 31 8.53 -11.08 0.59
C HIS A 31 8.61 -12.57 0.26
N PRO A 32 7.55 -13.18 -0.30
CA PRO A 32 7.62 -14.57 -0.73
C PRO A 32 8.46 -14.68 -2.01
N THR A 33 9.56 -15.44 -1.94
CA THR A 33 10.49 -15.57 -3.07
C THR A 33 9.92 -16.39 -4.24
N ASP A 34 8.85 -17.13 -4.00
CA ASP A 34 8.14 -17.92 -4.99
C ASP A 34 6.98 -17.17 -5.65
N ALA A 35 6.72 -15.94 -5.21
CA ALA A 35 5.68 -15.11 -5.81
C ALA A 35 6.19 -14.46 -7.12
N PRO A 36 5.35 -14.38 -8.15
CA PRO A 36 5.73 -13.64 -9.35
C PRO A 36 5.89 -12.15 -9.03
N MET A 37 6.88 -11.51 -9.65
CA MET A 37 7.02 -10.06 -9.56
C MET A 37 5.78 -9.39 -10.15
N GLY A 38 5.13 -8.54 -9.35
CA GLY A 38 4.03 -7.73 -9.83
C GLY A 38 4.48 -6.74 -10.91
N LYS A 39 3.61 -6.49 -11.87
CA LYS A 39 3.89 -5.46 -12.89
C LYS A 39 3.76 -4.08 -12.27
N ASP A 40 4.63 -3.17 -12.69
CA ASP A 40 4.45 -1.76 -12.38
C ASP A 40 3.24 -1.22 -13.14
N HIS A 41 2.43 -0.42 -12.49
CA HIS A 41 1.28 0.24 -13.08
C HIS A 41 0.94 1.51 -12.31
N MET A 42 0.02 2.29 -12.85
CA MET A 42 -0.47 3.49 -12.17
C MET A 42 -1.51 3.11 -11.13
N LEU A 43 -1.42 3.77 -9.97
CA LEU A 43 -2.44 3.72 -8.93
C LEU A 43 -3.19 5.03 -8.94
N GLY A 44 -4.50 4.97 -8.72
CA GLY A 44 -5.34 6.15 -8.61
C GLY A 44 -6.14 6.17 -7.33
N PHE A 45 -6.36 7.37 -6.78
CA PHE A 45 -7.15 7.54 -5.56
C PHE A 45 -7.74 8.94 -5.49
N TRP A 46 -8.87 9.05 -4.79
CA TRP A 46 -9.40 10.36 -4.39
C TRP A 46 -8.80 10.75 -3.05
N ASN A 47 -8.32 11.99 -2.96
CA ASN A 47 -7.75 12.47 -1.71
C ASN A 47 -8.81 12.53 -0.61
N THR A 48 -8.45 12.10 0.57
CA THR A 48 -9.22 12.26 1.80
C THR A 48 -8.24 12.52 2.95
N ASP A 49 -8.77 12.86 4.11
CA ASP A 49 -7.95 13.05 5.31
C ASP A 49 -7.12 11.78 5.61
N GLY A 50 -5.87 11.96 5.95
CA GLY A 50 -4.95 10.86 6.26
C GLY A 50 -4.16 10.30 5.08
N LEU A 51 -4.35 10.82 3.87
CA LEU A 51 -3.64 10.36 2.67
C LEU A 51 -2.53 11.32 2.21
N ASP A 52 -2.04 12.21 3.08
CA ASP A 52 -1.01 13.19 2.72
C ASP A 52 0.25 12.52 2.16
N PHE A 53 0.63 11.38 2.73
CA PHE A 53 1.77 10.61 2.25
C PHE A 53 1.58 10.14 0.79
N ALA A 54 0.38 9.65 0.45
CA ALA A 54 0.08 9.23 -0.90
C ALA A 54 0.01 10.43 -1.87
N VAL A 55 -0.50 11.57 -1.41
CA VAL A 55 -0.50 12.81 -2.19
C VAL A 55 0.92 13.24 -2.53
N ASP A 56 1.86 13.12 -1.61
CA ASP A 56 3.27 13.45 -1.85
C ASP A 56 3.92 12.55 -2.91
N CYS A 57 3.40 11.35 -3.12
CA CYS A 57 3.82 10.45 -4.20
C CYS A 57 3.12 10.73 -5.53
N SER A 58 2.14 11.62 -5.54
CA SER A 58 1.30 11.90 -6.70
C SER A 58 2.11 12.50 -7.84
N ARG A 59 1.89 11.98 -9.05
CA ARG A 59 2.47 12.51 -10.28
C ARG A 59 1.59 13.59 -10.90
N LYS A 60 0.27 13.42 -10.80
CA LYS A 60 -0.71 14.34 -11.38
C LYS A 60 -2.03 14.25 -10.63
N SER A 61 -2.76 15.35 -10.61
CA SER A 61 -4.07 15.42 -9.98
C SER A 61 -5.07 16.23 -10.80
N TRP A 62 -6.34 15.96 -10.57
CA TRP A 62 -7.45 16.68 -11.20
C TRP A 62 -8.50 16.99 -10.14
N SER A 63 -8.99 18.21 -10.17
CA SER A 63 -10.12 18.64 -9.33
C SER A 63 -11.48 18.39 -9.98
N LYS A 64 -11.50 18.04 -11.25
CA LYS A 64 -12.72 17.73 -12.02
C LYS A 64 -12.62 16.36 -12.65
N TRP A 65 -13.71 15.65 -12.65
CA TRP A 65 -13.83 14.36 -13.35
C TRP A 65 -15.26 14.17 -13.85
N ALA A 66 -15.44 13.27 -14.76
CA ALA A 66 -16.75 12.97 -15.31
C ALA A 66 -17.06 11.49 -15.20
N ILE A 67 -18.31 11.18 -14.90
CA ILE A 67 -18.86 9.85 -15.02
C ILE A 67 -19.75 9.82 -16.24
N ILE A 68 -19.40 9.01 -17.22
CA ILE A 68 -20.07 8.93 -18.51
C ILE A 68 -20.66 7.54 -18.65
N THR A 69 -21.99 7.50 -18.91
CA THR A 69 -22.71 6.29 -19.26
C THR A 69 -23.25 6.42 -20.68
N ASP A 70 -23.93 5.40 -21.18
CA ASP A 70 -24.53 5.45 -22.52
C ASP A 70 -25.59 6.55 -22.66
N THR A 71 -26.21 6.97 -21.54
CA THR A 71 -27.34 7.91 -21.54
C THR A 71 -27.05 9.20 -20.82
N GLU A 72 -26.01 9.27 -19.98
CA GLU A 72 -25.76 10.43 -19.12
C GLU A 72 -24.27 10.77 -19.01
N LYS A 73 -24.00 12.04 -18.75
CA LYS A 73 -22.67 12.52 -18.40
C LYS A 73 -22.79 13.44 -17.19
N ASN A 74 -22.13 13.06 -16.10
CA ASN A 74 -22.05 13.86 -14.89
C ASN A 74 -20.63 14.37 -14.68
N VAL A 75 -20.47 15.69 -14.59
CA VAL A 75 -19.19 16.32 -14.27
C VAL A 75 -19.20 16.69 -12.79
N LEU A 76 -18.20 16.21 -12.08
CA LEU A 76 -18.02 16.43 -10.64
C LEU A 76 -16.78 17.27 -10.41
N HIS A 77 -16.81 18.07 -9.35
CA HIS A 77 -15.70 18.94 -8.98
C HIS A 77 -15.49 18.87 -7.47
N SER A 78 -14.22 18.70 -7.05
CA SER A 78 -13.83 18.84 -5.65
C SER A 78 -12.33 19.12 -5.58
N GLU A 79 -11.95 20.19 -4.92
CA GLU A 79 -10.53 20.44 -4.64
C GLU A 79 -10.06 19.64 -3.44
N HIS A 80 -10.92 19.46 -2.44
CA HIS A 80 -10.59 18.67 -1.25
C HIS A 80 -10.45 17.18 -1.55
N HIS A 81 -11.28 16.64 -2.43
CA HIS A 81 -11.26 15.25 -2.86
C HIS A 81 -10.77 15.11 -4.31
N ALA A 82 -9.70 15.81 -4.65
CA ALA A 82 -9.10 15.71 -5.99
C ALA A 82 -8.66 14.27 -6.28
N TYR A 83 -8.74 13.87 -7.55
CA TYR A 83 -8.26 12.57 -7.99
C TYR A 83 -6.78 12.65 -8.30
N HIS A 84 -6.02 11.74 -7.74
CA HIS A 84 -4.57 11.66 -7.90
C HIS A 84 -4.15 10.37 -8.57
N ILE A 85 -3.08 10.43 -9.35
CA ILE A 85 -2.41 9.23 -9.85
C ILE A 85 -0.93 9.22 -9.45
N MET A 86 -0.40 8.03 -9.27
CA MET A 86 1.01 7.82 -8.95
C MET A 86 1.50 6.49 -9.54
N HIS A 87 2.82 6.40 -9.75
CA HIS A 87 3.42 5.11 -10.08
C HIS A 87 3.43 4.19 -8.86
N LYS A 88 3.00 2.97 -9.03
CA LYS A 88 3.05 1.94 -7.97
C LYS A 88 4.46 1.77 -7.44
N ALA A 89 5.46 1.69 -8.32
CA ALA A 89 6.86 1.53 -7.92
C ALA A 89 7.32 2.68 -7.01
N THR A 90 6.98 3.92 -7.36
CA THR A 90 7.31 5.11 -6.55
C THR A 90 6.64 5.03 -5.18
N PHE A 91 5.36 4.67 -5.14
CA PHE A 91 4.62 4.54 -3.89
C PHE A 91 5.23 3.48 -2.97
N LEU A 92 5.53 2.29 -3.50
CA LEU A 92 6.13 1.20 -2.73
C LEU A 92 7.52 1.57 -2.22
N GLU A 93 8.33 2.24 -3.03
CA GLU A 93 9.65 2.72 -2.61
C GLU A 93 9.56 3.72 -1.45
N GLN A 94 8.65 4.68 -1.52
CA GLN A 94 8.45 5.66 -0.45
C GLN A 94 7.92 4.99 0.83
N CYS A 95 7.00 4.04 0.69
CA CYS A 95 6.52 3.25 1.84
C CYS A 95 7.67 2.49 2.49
N ARG A 96 8.52 1.84 1.69
CA ARG A 96 9.67 1.09 2.20
C ARG A 96 10.65 2.00 2.93
N ASN A 97 11.01 3.14 2.34
CA ASN A 97 11.94 4.09 2.95
C ASN A 97 11.43 4.56 4.31
N LYS A 98 10.15 4.92 4.40
CA LYS A 98 9.54 5.34 5.66
C LYS A 98 9.49 4.19 6.67
N ALA A 99 9.13 2.99 6.24
CA ALA A 99 9.09 1.82 7.11
C ALA A 99 10.47 1.48 7.68
N GLU A 100 11.52 1.56 6.88
CA GLU A 100 12.90 1.34 7.34
C GLU A 100 13.32 2.37 8.39
N GLN A 101 12.93 3.62 8.23
CA GLN A 101 13.15 4.67 9.23
C GLN A 101 12.44 4.39 10.55
N LEU A 102 11.34 3.66 10.51
CA LEU A 102 10.54 3.24 11.67
C LEU A 102 10.95 1.87 12.21
N ASN A 103 12.10 1.35 11.78
CA ASN A 103 12.65 0.06 12.22
C ASN A 103 11.80 -1.17 11.84
N VAL A 104 11.01 -1.08 10.78
CA VAL A 104 10.35 -2.25 10.21
C VAL A 104 11.41 -3.14 9.55
N GLN A 105 11.34 -4.44 9.82
CA GLN A 105 12.25 -5.41 9.23
C GLN A 105 11.69 -5.96 7.93
N PHE A 106 12.58 -6.26 6.98
CA PHE A 106 12.22 -6.88 5.70
C PHE A 106 12.96 -8.19 5.55
N ALA A 107 12.24 -9.23 5.17
CA ALA A 107 12.80 -10.57 4.99
C ALA A 107 12.27 -11.20 3.71
N GLU A 108 13.04 -12.13 3.16
CA GLU A 108 12.61 -12.94 2.02
C GLU A 108 12.54 -14.39 2.48
N GLN A 109 11.42 -15.06 2.22
CA GLN A 109 11.23 -16.47 2.56
C GLN A 109 10.39 -17.18 1.52
N SER A 110 10.80 -18.42 1.20
CA SER A 110 9.96 -19.36 0.49
C SER A 110 9.25 -20.29 1.48
N ASN A 111 8.04 -20.75 1.13
CA ASN A 111 7.26 -21.70 1.95
C ASN A 111 7.05 -21.25 3.40
N ILE A 112 6.58 -20.01 3.55
CA ILE A 112 6.34 -19.43 4.88
C ILE A 112 5.19 -20.16 5.55
N LYS A 113 5.46 -20.69 6.76
CA LYS A 113 4.44 -21.29 7.62
C LYS A 113 4.09 -20.34 8.74
N ALA A 114 2.82 -20.37 9.16
CA ALA A 114 2.40 -19.65 10.34
C ALA A 114 3.09 -20.22 11.58
N ASP A 115 3.60 -19.31 12.42
CA ASP A 115 4.18 -19.65 13.72
C ASP A 115 3.23 -19.15 14.80
N ASP A 116 2.72 -20.06 15.63
CA ASP A 116 1.75 -19.74 16.68
C ASP A 116 2.31 -18.79 17.76
N SER A 117 3.65 -18.67 17.86
CA SER A 117 4.30 -17.74 18.79
C SER A 117 4.35 -16.30 18.29
N VAL A 118 3.97 -16.05 17.04
CA VAL A 118 4.05 -14.75 16.36
C VAL A 118 2.70 -14.43 15.73
N LEU A 119 2.24 -13.21 15.91
CA LEU A 119 1.05 -12.73 15.19
C LEU A 119 1.38 -12.63 13.71
N THR A 120 0.60 -13.29 12.87
CA THR A 120 0.84 -13.34 11.43
C THR A 120 -0.39 -12.91 10.64
N PHE A 121 -0.18 -11.97 9.73
CA PHE A 121 -1.18 -11.55 8.75
C PHE A 121 -0.70 -11.96 7.36
N ASP A 122 -1.54 -12.64 6.63
CA ASP A 122 -1.22 -13.07 5.26
C ASP A 122 -2.00 -12.20 4.27
N SER A 123 -1.29 -11.30 3.60
CA SER A 123 -1.87 -10.40 2.60
C SER A 123 -1.77 -10.95 1.18
N ARG A 124 -1.25 -12.17 1.01
CA ARG A 124 -1.14 -12.81 -0.30
C ARG A 124 -2.52 -13.21 -0.81
N PRO A 125 -2.72 -13.21 -2.14
CA PRO A 125 -3.96 -13.75 -2.71
C PRO A 125 -4.19 -15.20 -2.29
N PRO A 126 -5.43 -15.62 -2.04
CA PRO A 126 -5.71 -17.01 -1.74
C PRO A 126 -5.31 -17.90 -2.93
N LYS A 127 -4.78 -19.07 -2.63
CA LYS A 127 -4.48 -20.05 -3.68
C LYS A 127 -5.79 -20.58 -4.26
N SER A 128 -5.91 -20.48 -5.56
CA SER A 128 -7.03 -21.03 -6.31
C SER A 128 -6.90 -22.54 -6.48
#